data_e7360acb8a88f01a3d33c1e0e766defe
#
_entry.id   e7360acb8a88f01a3d33c1e0e766defe
#
_cell.length_a   1.000
_cell.length_b   1.000
_cell.length_c   1.000
_cell.angle_alpha   90.00
_cell.angle_beta   90.00
_cell.angle_gamma   90.00
#
_symmetry.space_group_name_H-M   'P 1'
#
loop_
_entity.id
_entity.type
_entity.pdbx_description
1 polymer ?
#
loop_
_entity_poly.entity_id
_entity_poly.type
_entity_poly.pdbx_seq_one_letter_code
_entity_poly.pdbx_strand_id
1 'polypeptide(L)'
;MNHSNTYRIVAVDDSYANTGEVYVKIQVVGTSKTFNRSVSELYQKEWLDNFSREDVAHIAALYTAEKTQNLTLIERFPKRHSTIKASVIVVGILFTAFLILANLSAFKLAAIGPFIFPAGLIFFPMTYVFDDILTEVYGFSTSRRLIWSALFANLIIFIGMWLTIYLPPAADWNYQSAYALIYQSTPRIFVASTLGYFFGEFTNSIILAKLKILTSGKHLWLRAITSTAIGVGIDTIVFIHIAFLLVIPYTEIWKIILTMYLVKVSYEACAIPLTYKITNYLKKKDNVDHYDFQTNFNPFSLAMD
;
A
#
# COMPACT_ATOMS: atom_id res chain seq x y z
N MET A 1 32.89 -21.29 18.93
CA MET A 1 32.02 -20.81 17.86
C MET A 1 31.91 -19.29 18.01
N ASN A 2 32.45 -18.54 17.04
CA ASN A 2 32.25 -17.09 16.99
C ASN A 2 30.84 -16.82 16.52
N HIS A 3 29.91 -16.54 17.46
CA HIS A 3 28.61 -16.05 17.09
C HIS A 3 28.76 -14.63 16.50
N SER A 4 28.56 -14.48 15.22
CA SER A 4 28.47 -13.17 14.59
C SER A 4 27.11 -12.59 14.99
N ASN A 5 27.08 -11.57 15.88
CA ASN A 5 25.84 -10.85 16.23
C ASN A 5 25.31 -10.07 15.03
N THR A 6 24.92 -10.77 13.94
CA THR A 6 24.38 -10.15 12.73
C THR A 6 22.91 -9.81 12.91
N TYR A 7 22.19 -10.60 13.69
CA TYR A 7 20.75 -10.46 13.91
C TYR A 7 20.42 -10.37 15.39
N ARG A 8 19.31 -9.70 15.69
CA ARG A 8 18.75 -9.56 17.03
C ARG A 8 17.23 -9.75 16.98
N ILE A 9 16.67 -10.45 17.94
CA ILE A 9 15.22 -10.54 18.13
C ILE A 9 14.70 -9.22 18.69
N VAL A 10 13.67 -8.65 18.06
CA VAL A 10 13.05 -7.39 18.51
C VAL A 10 11.70 -7.65 19.15
N ALA A 11 10.92 -8.58 18.65
CA ALA A 11 9.59 -8.91 19.16
C ALA A 11 9.14 -10.29 18.69
N VAL A 12 8.19 -10.88 19.41
CA VAL A 12 7.43 -12.06 19.00
C VAL A 12 6.10 -11.62 18.43
N ASP A 13 5.65 -12.24 17.33
CA ASP A 13 4.37 -11.89 16.67
C ASP A 13 3.20 -12.62 17.37
N ASP A 14 2.07 -11.94 17.52
CA ASP A 14 0.86 -12.46 18.17
C ASP A 14 0.03 -13.40 17.24
N SER A 15 0.51 -13.70 16.03
CA SER A 15 -0.22 -14.51 15.03
C SER A 15 -0.36 -15.99 15.40
N TYR A 16 0.33 -16.46 16.44
CA TYR A 16 0.30 -17.87 16.89
C TYR A 16 -1.12 -18.41 17.10
N ALA A 17 -2.01 -17.62 17.69
CA ALA A 17 -3.39 -18.04 17.96
C ALA A 17 -4.18 -18.39 16.69
N ASN A 18 -3.76 -17.86 15.54
CA ASN A 18 -4.46 -18.02 14.25
C ASN A 18 -3.76 -19.03 13.32
N THR A 19 -2.43 -19.16 13.42
CA THR A 19 -1.62 -19.95 12.47
C THR A 19 -1.03 -21.22 13.08
N GLY A 20 -0.93 -21.30 14.40
CA GLY A 20 -0.23 -22.39 15.11
C GLY A 20 1.30 -22.32 14.99
N GLU A 21 1.84 -21.30 14.32
CA GLU A 21 3.27 -21.06 14.16
C GLU A 21 3.70 -19.78 14.86
N VAL A 22 4.87 -19.79 15.48
CA VAL A 22 5.45 -18.62 16.15
C VAL A 22 6.35 -17.89 15.19
N TYR A 23 6.04 -16.62 14.92
CA TYR A 23 6.90 -15.74 14.14
C TYR A 23 7.61 -14.74 15.05
N VAL A 24 8.84 -14.43 14.70
CA VAL A 24 9.64 -13.41 15.40
C VAL A 24 10.10 -12.34 14.44
N LYS A 25 10.08 -11.10 14.92
CA LYS A 25 10.63 -9.96 14.20
C LYS A 25 12.12 -9.84 14.52
N ILE A 26 12.92 -9.89 13.47
CA ILE A 26 14.38 -9.83 13.53
C ILE A 26 14.85 -8.50 13.01
N GLN A 27 15.86 -7.92 13.63
CA GLN A 27 16.56 -6.74 13.17
C GLN A 27 17.99 -7.09 12.78
N VAL A 28 18.48 -6.54 11.67
CA VAL A 28 19.89 -6.57 11.31
C VAL A 28 20.64 -5.59 12.19
N VAL A 29 21.58 -6.08 12.99
CA VAL A 29 22.33 -5.26 13.97
C VAL A 29 23.05 -4.11 13.27
N GLY A 30 22.97 -2.92 13.85
CA GLY A 30 23.54 -1.70 13.27
C GLY A 30 22.71 -1.05 12.16
N THR A 31 21.53 -1.59 11.85
CA THR A 31 20.62 -1.02 10.86
C THR A 31 19.19 -0.91 11.38
N SER A 32 18.32 -0.20 10.66
CA SER A 32 16.88 -0.19 10.92
C SER A 32 16.13 -1.30 10.21
N LYS A 33 16.81 -2.16 9.46
CA LYS A 33 16.20 -3.24 8.68
C LYS A 33 15.62 -4.31 9.57
N THR A 34 14.35 -4.63 9.34
CA THR A 34 13.65 -5.68 10.09
C THR A 34 12.89 -6.59 9.13
N PHE A 35 12.75 -7.86 9.51
CA PHE A 35 11.97 -8.85 8.78
C PHE A 35 11.42 -9.90 9.75
N ASN A 36 10.37 -10.64 9.35
CA ASN A 36 9.76 -11.69 10.14
C ASN A 36 10.26 -13.05 9.67
N ARG A 37 10.44 -14.00 10.62
CA ARG A 37 10.77 -15.40 10.35
C ARG A 37 10.06 -16.31 11.33
N SER A 38 9.68 -17.53 10.89
CA SER A 38 9.14 -18.53 11.79
C SER A 38 10.24 -19.04 12.73
N VAL A 39 9.87 -19.34 13.95
CA VAL A 39 10.81 -19.88 14.94
C VAL A 39 11.35 -21.24 14.49
N SER A 40 10.54 -22.05 13.82
CA SER A 40 10.94 -23.33 13.24
C SER A 40 12.06 -23.19 12.21
N GLU A 41 12.05 -22.14 11.38
CA GLU A 41 13.12 -21.84 10.42
C GLU A 41 14.38 -21.34 11.14
N LEU A 42 14.22 -20.45 12.10
CA LEU A 42 15.33 -19.87 12.87
C LEU A 42 16.08 -20.90 13.73
N TYR A 43 15.41 -21.97 14.14
CA TYR A 43 16.04 -23.04 14.92
C TYR A 43 17.02 -23.90 14.10
N GLN A 44 17.16 -23.65 12.79
CA GLN A 44 18.16 -24.29 11.94
C GLN A 44 19.55 -23.71 12.24
N LYS A 45 20.58 -24.58 12.20
CA LYS A 45 21.96 -24.22 12.56
C LYS A 45 22.49 -23.00 11.78
N GLU A 46 22.18 -22.89 10.50
CA GLU A 46 22.61 -21.79 9.63
C GLU A 46 22.15 -20.41 10.13
N TRP A 47 20.99 -20.36 10.77
CA TRP A 47 20.46 -19.14 11.36
C TRP A 47 21.04 -18.87 12.74
N LEU A 48 21.12 -19.90 13.60
CA LEU A 48 21.54 -19.78 15.00
C LEU A 48 22.94 -19.19 15.13
N ASP A 49 23.85 -19.51 14.20
CA ASP A 49 25.23 -18.99 14.22
C ASP A 49 25.32 -17.47 14.03
N ASN A 50 24.24 -16.83 13.59
CA ASN A 50 24.16 -15.38 13.31
C ASN A 50 23.53 -14.57 14.47
N PHE A 51 23.10 -15.23 15.55
CA PHE A 51 22.48 -14.60 16.70
C PHE A 51 23.40 -14.59 17.93
N SER A 52 23.10 -13.68 18.86
CA SER A 52 23.73 -13.70 20.18
C SER A 52 23.36 -14.98 20.96
N ARG A 53 24.15 -15.37 21.95
CA ARG A 53 23.81 -16.50 22.82
C ARG A 53 22.46 -16.33 23.52
N GLU A 54 22.11 -15.10 23.89
CA GLU A 54 20.84 -14.77 24.50
C GLU A 54 19.68 -14.97 23.54
N ASP A 55 19.79 -14.44 22.30
CA ASP A 55 18.79 -14.63 21.27
C ASP A 55 18.63 -16.11 20.88
N VAL A 56 19.73 -16.88 20.81
CA VAL A 56 19.69 -18.33 20.57
C VAL A 56 18.89 -19.05 21.67
N ALA A 57 19.11 -18.68 22.94
CA ALA A 57 18.34 -19.26 24.05
C ALA A 57 16.84 -18.89 23.93
N HIS A 58 16.54 -17.66 23.50
CA HIS A 58 15.17 -17.22 23.23
C HIS A 58 14.51 -18.01 22.09
N ILE A 59 15.22 -18.20 20.96
CA ILE A 59 14.73 -19.00 19.82
C ILE A 59 14.45 -20.44 20.27
N ALA A 60 15.34 -21.05 21.05
CA ALA A 60 15.17 -22.42 21.56
C ALA A 60 13.95 -22.55 22.50
N ALA A 61 13.74 -21.55 23.37
CA ALA A 61 12.59 -21.53 24.28
C ALA A 61 11.27 -21.35 23.50
N LEU A 62 11.23 -20.46 22.50
CA LEU A 62 10.07 -20.26 21.65
C LEU A 62 9.77 -21.49 20.78
N TYR A 63 10.80 -22.15 20.24
CA TYR A 63 10.64 -23.40 19.49
C TYR A 63 10.05 -24.52 20.35
N THR A 64 10.52 -24.65 21.59
CA THR A 64 9.97 -25.60 22.54
C THR A 64 8.51 -25.28 22.88
N ALA A 65 8.21 -24.00 23.11
CA ALA A 65 6.85 -23.51 23.37
C ALA A 65 5.88 -23.79 22.20
N GLU A 66 6.33 -23.57 20.97
CA GLU A 66 5.58 -23.91 19.75
C GLU A 66 5.29 -25.40 19.66
N LYS A 67 6.29 -26.26 19.86
CA LYS A 67 6.14 -27.71 19.78
C LYS A 67 5.27 -28.29 20.90
N THR A 68 5.30 -27.69 22.08
CA THR A 68 4.50 -28.13 23.25
C THR A 68 3.15 -27.40 23.33
N GLN A 69 2.84 -26.52 22.40
CA GLN A 69 1.64 -25.63 22.40
C GLN A 69 1.46 -24.88 23.72
N ASN A 70 2.58 -24.54 24.36
CA ASN A 70 2.56 -23.86 25.66
C ASN A 70 2.51 -22.32 25.47
N LEU A 71 1.31 -21.80 25.37
CA LEU A 71 1.03 -20.36 25.16
C LEU A 71 1.63 -19.48 26.27
N THR A 72 1.69 -19.96 27.50
CA THR A 72 2.21 -19.15 28.63
C THR A 72 3.71 -18.87 28.53
N LEU A 73 4.48 -19.71 27.82
CA LEU A 73 5.88 -19.45 27.54
C LEU A 73 6.04 -18.40 26.44
N ILE A 74 5.19 -18.44 25.42
CA ILE A 74 5.20 -17.45 24.33
C ILE A 74 4.83 -16.06 24.86
N GLU A 75 3.87 -15.98 25.78
CA GLU A 75 3.40 -14.72 26.38
C GLU A 75 4.46 -14.00 27.25
N ARG A 76 5.49 -14.71 27.70
CA ARG A 76 6.59 -14.10 28.47
C ARG A 76 7.55 -13.26 27.64
N PHE A 77 7.54 -13.44 26.31
CA PHE A 77 8.39 -12.65 25.43
C PHE A 77 7.74 -11.31 25.11
N PRO A 78 8.55 -10.26 24.85
CA PRO A 78 8.01 -8.96 24.51
C PRO A 78 7.15 -9.06 23.26
N LYS A 79 5.84 -8.95 23.46
CA LYS A 79 4.86 -8.93 22.37
C LYS A 79 5.09 -7.71 21.50
N ARG A 80 4.95 -7.89 20.20
CA ARG A 80 4.83 -6.76 19.28
C ARG A 80 3.52 -6.04 19.58
N HIS A 81 3.54 -5.06 20.48
CA HIS A 81 2.52 -4.03 20.39
C HIS A 81 2.76 -3.29 19.08
N SER A 82 1.98 -3.61 18.08
CA SER A 82 1.91 -2.88 16.82
C SER A 82 1.29 -1.51 17.10
N THR A 83 2.06 -0.65 17.78
CA THR A 83 1.70 0.77 17.84
C THR A 83 1.83 1.30 16.42
N ILE A 84 0.68 1.54 15.79
CA ILE A 84 0.63 2.19 14.47
C ILE A 84 1.43 3.49 14.61
N LYS A 85 2.48 3.63 13.82
CA LYS A 85 3.31 4.83 13.87
C LYS A 85 2.46 6.03 13.43
N ALA A 86 2.59 7.16 14.13
CA ALA A 86 1.88 8.39 13.75
C ALA A 86 2.13 8.78 12.28
N SER A 87 3.33 8.49 11.77
CA SER A 87 3.68 8.72 10.37
C SER A 87 2.82 7.91 9.40
N VAL A 88 2.48 6.65 9.72
CA VAL A 88 1.57 5.81 8.92
C VAL A 88 0.18 6.43 8.85
N ILE A 89 -0.31 6.94 9.98
CA ILE A 89 -1.62 7.61 10.04
C ILE A 89 -1.60 8.86 9.14
N VAL A 90 -0.57 9.71 9.25
CA VAL A 90 -0.48 10.93 8.44
C VAL A 90 -0.41 10.62 6.95
N VAL A 91 0.47 9.70 6.54
CA VAL A 91 0.61 9.31 5.14
C VAL A 91 -0.67 8.66 4.63
N GLY A 92 -1.34 7.82 5.43
CA GLY A 92 -2.61 7.18 5.09
C GLY A 92 -3.76 8.19 4.94
N ILE A 93 -3.82 9.22 5.78
CA ILE A 93 -4.80 10.31 5.63
C ILE A 93 -4.55 11.09 4.34
N LEU A 94 -3.29 11.43 4.04
CA LEU A 94 -2.93 12.12 2.79
C LEU A 94 -3.26 11.26 1.57
N PHE A 95 -2.89 9.99 1.58
CA PHE A 95 -3.23 9.02 0.53
C PHE A 95 -4.73 8.98 0.26
N THR A 96 -5.55 8.83 1.31
CA THR A 96 -7.02 8.80 1.20
C THR A 96 -7.57 10.12 0.73
N ALA A 97 -7.05 11.25 1.22
CA ALA A 97 -7.48 12.58 0.82
C ALA A 97 -7.21 12.85 -0.67
N PHE A 98 -6.03 12.46 -1.17
CA PHE A 98 -5.69 12.59 -2.60
C PHE A 98 -6.54 11.69 -3.49
N LEU A 99 -6.85 10.45 -3.05
CA LEU A 99 -7.76 9.56 -3.77
C LEU A 99 -9.16 10.17 -3.90
N ILE A 100 -9.73 10.67 -2.80
CA ILE A 100 -11.04 11.31 -2.77
C ILE A 100 -11.04 12.58 -3.65
N LEU A 101 -10.01 13.42 -3.49
CA LEU A 101 -9.88 14.65 -4.28
C LEU A 101 -9.75 14.35 -5.78
N ALA A 102 -9.00 13.33 -6.16
CA ALA A 102 -8.87 12.89 -7.54
C ALA A 102 -10.23 12.46 -8.11
N ASN A 103 -10.99 11.64 -7.37
CA ASN A 103 -12.30 11.17 -7.81
C ASN A 103 -13.33 12.31 -7.90
N LEU A 104 -13.40 13.20 -6.91
CA LEU A 104 -14.32 14.36 -6.93
C LEU A 104 -13.95 15.38 -8.01
N SER A 105 -12.67 15.51 -8.36
CA SER A 105 -12.20 16.43 -9.39
C SER A 105 -12.31 15.84 -10.81
N ALA A 106 -12.46 14.53 -10.94
CA ALA A 106 -12.46 13.86 -12.24
C ALA A 106 -13.62 14.28 -13.16
N PHE A 107 -14.71 14.78 -12.59
CA PHE A 107 -15.88 15.28 -13.36
C PHE A 107 -15.58 16.57 -14.13
N LYS A 108 -14.60 17.35 -13.69
CA LYS A 108 -14.18 18.56 -14.40
C LYS A 108 -13.20 18.16 -15.50
N LEU A 109 -13.58 18.46 -16.76
CA LEU A 109 -12.64 18.43 -17.87
C LEU A 109 -11.85 19.74 -17.88
N ALA A 110 -10.53 19.64 -17.82
CA ALA A 110 -9.60 20.75 -17.93
C ALA A 110 -8.90 20.70 -19.29
N ALA A 111 -8.48 21.85 -19.82
CA ALA A 111 -7.71 21.94 -21.03
C ALA A 111 -6.43 22.77 -20.79
N ILE A 112 -5.29 22.24 -21.25
CA ILE A 112 -4.00 22.96 -21.28
C ILE A 112 -3.49 22.86 -22.72
N GLY A 113 -3.55 23.94 -23.46
CA GLY A 113 -3.27 23.92 -24.89
C GLY A 113 -4.21 22.95 -25.62
N PRO A 114 -3.69 22.01 -26.44
CA PRO A 114 -4.51 21.04 -27.16
C PRO A 114 -4.94 19.84 -26.31
N PHE A 115 -4.46 19.72 -25.06
CA PHE A 115 -4.70 18.55 -24.23
C PHE A 115 -5.92 18.75 -23.34
N ILE A 116 -6.90 17.84 -23.45
CA ILE A 116 -8.09 17.77 -22.61
C ILE A 116 -7.94 16.56 -21.70
N PHE A 117 -8.15 16.76 -20.41
CA PHE A 117 -8.01 15.68 -19.41
C PHE A 117 -8.94 15.92 -18.19
N PRO A 118 -9.35 14.88 -17.48
CA PRO A 118 -10.03 15.00 -16.20
C PRO A 118 -9.13 15.69 -15.16
N ALA A 119 -9.64 16.70 -14.45
CA ALA A 119 -8.84 17.44 -13.47
C ALA A 119 -8.30 16.55 -12.34
N GLY A 120 -8.97 15.43 -12.06
CA GLY A 120 -8.47 14.41 -11.13
C GLY A 120 -7.09 13.84 -11.48
N LEU A 121 -6.67 13.92 -12.75
CA LEU A 121 -5.35 13.47 -13.20
C LEU A 121 -4.20 14.21 -12.49
N ILE A 122 -4.43 15.42 -11.99
CA ILE A 122 -3.43 16.20 -11.25
C ILE A 122 -3.14 15.57 -9.88
N PHE A 123 -4.15 14.97 -9.26
CA PHE A 123 -4.08 14.46 -7.88
C PHE A 123 -3.85 12.95 -7.82
N PHE A 124 -4.39 12.21 -8.77
CA PHE A 124 -4.38 10.74 -8.76
C PHE A 124 -2.96 10.14 -8.69
N PRO A 125 -1.94 10.63 -9.40
CA PRO A 125 -0.60 10.04 -9.31
C PRO A 125 0.02 10.15 -7.91
N MET A 126 -0.43 11.11 -7.07
CA MET A 126 0.03 11.21 -5.69
C MET A 126 -0.37 9.99 -4.85
N THR A 127 -1.42 9.25 -5.21
CA THR A 127 -1.77 8.02 -4.51
C THR A 127 -0.68 6.97 -4.67
N TYR A 128 -0.11 6.81 -5.86
CA TYR A 128 1.01 5.90 -6.12
C TYR A 128 2.26 6.31 -5.33
N VAL A 129 2.58 7.60 -5.30
CA VAL A 129 3.72 8.12 -4.50
C VAL A 129 3.55 7.78 -3.02
N PHE A 130 2.36 7.98 -2.45
CA PHE A 130 2.11 7.65 -1.05
C PHE A 130 2.08 6.14 -0.80
N ASP A 131 1.55 5.34 -1.72
CA ASP A 131 1.58 3.88 -1.64
C ASP A 131 3.02 3.35 -1.69
N ASP A 132 3.84 3.88 -2.60
CA ASP A 132 5.26 3.54 -2.69
C ASP A 132 6.01 3.86 -1.39
N ILE A 133 5.74 5.03 -0.77
CA ILE A 133 6.32 5.39 0.52
C ILE A 133 5.89 4.41 1.62
N LEU A 134 4.60 4.05 1.66
CA LEU A 134 4.08 3.12 2.67
C LEU A 134 4.65 1.72 2.50
N THR A 135 4.65 1.20 1.29
CA THR A 135 5.18 -0.12 0.97
C THR A 135 6.70 -0.18 1.21
N GLU A 136 7.44 0.85 0.81
CA GLU A 136 8.89 0.89 0.98
C GLU A 136 9.33 0.98 2.44
N VAL A 137 8.61 1.72 3.28
CA VAL A 137 9.00 1.93 4.69
C VAL A 137 8.40 0.86 5.60
N TYR A 138 7.09 0.60 5.45
CA TYR A 138 6.31 -0.19 6.42
C TYR A 138 5.89 -1.56 5.89
N GLY A 139 6.14 -1.84 4.60
CA GLY A 139 5.84 -3.12 3.96
C GLY A 139 4.43 -3.24 3.40
N PHE A 140 4.24 -4.28 2.59
CA PHE A 140 3.00 -4.55 1.85
C PHE A 140 1.77 -4.70 2.76
N SER A 141 1.90 -5.37 3.91
CA SER A 141 0.75 -5.55 4.81
C SER A 141 0.16 -4.23 5.31
N THR A 142 0.99 -3.19 5.51
CA THR A 142 0.54 -1.86 5.91
C THR A 142 -0.14 -1.15 4.74
N SER A 143 0.45 -1.18 3.56
CA SER A 143 -0.12 -0.60 2.34
C SER A 143 -1.45 -1.27 1.99
N ARG A 144 -1.52 -2.60 2.01
CA ARG A 144 -2.76 -3.37 1.79
C ARG A 144 -3.94 -2.86 2.63
N ARG A 145 -3.74 -2.64 3.92
CA ARG A 145 -4.81 -2.13 4.81
C ARG A 145 -5.22 -0.72 4.46
N LEU A 146 -4.26 0.12 4.11
CA LEU A 146 -4.56 1.50 3.72
C LEU A 146 -5.28 1.58 2.39
N ILE A 147 -4.91 0.73 1.41
CA ILE A 147 -5.65 0.60 0.14
C ILE A 147 -7.11 0.24 0.41
N TRP A 148 -7.37 -0.78 1.23
CA TRP A 148 -8.75 -1.16 1.60
C TRP A 148 -9.48 -0.06 2.35
N SER A 149 -8.82 0.61 3.30
CA SER A 149 -9.40 1.71 4.06
C SER A 149 -9.77 2.89 3.17
N ALA A 150 -8.91 3.22 2.21
CA ALA A 150 -9.17 4.30 1.25
C ALA A 150 -10.31 3.93 0.27
N LEU A 151 -10.36 2.67 -0.21
CA LEU A 151 -11.49 2.18 -1.00
C LEU A 151 -12.81 2.30 -0.24
N PHE A 152 -12.82 1.89 1.02
CA PHE A 152 -14.01 1.97 1.86
C PHE A 152 -14.43 3.41 2.13
N ALA A 153 -13.47 4.31 2.42
CA ALA A 153 -13.74 5.73 2.57
C ALA A 153 -14.32 6.34 1.29
N ASN A 154 -13.74 5.99 0.13
CA ASN A 154 -14.23 6.45 -1.16
C ASN A 154 -15.65 5.97 -1.46
N LEU A 155 -15.96 4.72 -1.12
CA LEU A 155 -17.31 4.16 -1.24
C LEU A 155 -18.33 4.89 -0.36
N ILE A 156 -17.97 5.18 0.91
CA ILE A 156 -18.84 5.94 1.83
C ILE A 156 -19.15 7.33 1.26
N ILE A 157 -18.11 8.03 0.75
CA ILE A 157 -18.29 9.36 0.18
C ILE A 157 -19.17 9.30 -1.07
N PHE A 158 -18.93 8.33 -1.96
CA PHE A 158 -19.74 8.14 -3.15
C PHE A 158 -21.22 7.91 -2.81
N ILE A 159 -21.50 6.95 -1.91
CA ILE A 159 -22.88 6.66 -1.47
C ILE A 159 -23.49 7.89 -0.78
N GLY A 160 -22.73 8.57 0.09
CA GLY A 160 -23.19 9.77 0.78
C GLY A 160 -23.57 10.88 -0.20
N MET A 161 -22.70 11.20 -1.16
CA MET A 161 -22.97 12.20 -2.19
C MET A 161 -24.16 11.80 -3.06
N TRP A 162 -24.26 10.53 -3.44
CA TRP A 162 -25.36 10.00 -4.24
C TRP A 162 -26.71 10.12 -3.51
N LEU A 163 -26.74 9.79 -2.21
CA LEU A 163 -27.96 9.93 -1.38
C LEU A 163 -28.42 11.40 -1.28
N THR A 164 -27.49 12.34 -1.21
CA THR A 164 -27.85 13.78 -1.12
C THR A 164 -28.58 14.32 -2.34
N ILE A 165 -28.42 13.68 -3.53
CA ILE A 165 -29.14 14.07 -4.74
C ILE A 165 -30.65 13.87 -4.59
N TYR A 166 -31.07 12.86 -3.84
CA TYR A 166 -32.48 12.51 -3.64
C TYR A 166 -33.16 13.30 -2.53
N LEU A 167 -32.43 14.11 -1.77
CA LEU A 167 -33.03 15.01 -0.80
C LEU A 167 -33.79 16.12 -1.54
N PRO A 168 -35.02 16.46 -1.11
CA PRO A 168 -35.78 17.53 -1.72
C PRO A 168 -35.03 18.87 -1.57
N PRO A 169 -34.89 19.66 -2.64
CA PRO A 169 -34.21 20.94 -2.56
C PRO A 169 -35.02 21.95 -1.71
N ALA A 170 -34.32 22.84 -1.00
CA ALA A 170 -34.95 23.98 -0.35
C ALA A 170 -35.59 24.92 -1.39
N ALA A 171 -36.61 25.68 -0.99
CA ALA A 171 -37.38 26.54 -1.91
C ALA A 171 -36.49 27.49 -2.73
N ASP A 172 -35.45 28.04 -2.13
CA ASP A 172 -34.52 28.99 -2.78
C ASP A 172 -33.27 28.34 -3.40
N TRP A 173 -33.22 27.00 -3.43
CA TRP A 173 -32.07 26.25 -3.97
C TRP A 173 -32.21 26.02 -5.46
N ASN A 174 -31.60 26.91 -6.28
CA ASN A 174 -31.69 26.87 -7.73
C ASN A 174 -30.61 26.01 -8.42
N TYR A 175 -29.75 25.32 -7.66
CA TYR A 175 -28.59 24.56 -8.17
C TYR A 175 -28.78 23.07 -8.22
N GLN A 176 -29.99 22.56 -7.96
CA GLN A 176 -30.25 21.10 -7.90
C GLN A 176 -29.85 20.37 -9.19
N SER A 177 -30.13 20.93 -10.35
CA SER A 177 -29.77 20.31 -11.64
C SER A 177 -28.25 20.24 -11.84
N ALA A 178 -27.53 21.31 -11.48
CA ALA A 178 -26.07 21.36 -11.57
C ALA A 178 -25.42 20.38 -10.57
N TYR A 179 -25.95 20.34 -9.34
CA TYR A 179 -25.54 19.40 -8.31
C TYR A 179 -25.75 17.95 -8.76
N ALA A 180 -26.92 17.62 -9.24
CA ALA A 180 -27.24 16.30 -9.76
C ALA A 180 -26.34 15.94 -10.96
N LEU A 181 -26.09 16.87 -11.88
CA LEU A 181 -25.21 16.63 -13.03
C LEU A 181 -23.78 16.22 -12.62
N ILE A 182 -23.23 16.84 -11.58
CA ILE A 182 -21.89 16.54 -11.08
C ILE A 182 -21.85 15.14 -10.42
N TYR A 183 -22.81 14.83 -9.56
CA TYR A 183 -22.76 13.64 -8.71
C TYR A 183 -23.57 12.46 -9.25
N GLN A 184 -24.45 12.65 -10.21
CA GLN A 184 -25.12 11.58 -10.97
C GLN A 184 -24.22 10.90 -12.00
N SER A 185 -23.05 11.47 -12.28
CA SER A 185 -22.14 10.95 -13.30
C SER A 185 -21.71 9.54 -12.95
N THR A 186 -22.51 8.72 -13.38
CA THR A 186 -22.47 7.30 -13.70
C THR A 186 -21.85 6.41 -12.62
N PRO A 187 -22.66 5.58 -12.00
CA PRO A 187 -22.19 4.38 -11.28
C PRO A 187 -21.11 3.63 -12.05
N ARG A 188 -21.15 3.68 -13.37
CA ARG A 188 -20.16 3.07 -14.25
C ARG A 188 -18.75 3.65 -14.09
N ILE A 189 -18.60 5.00 -14.02
CA ILE A 189 -17.30 5.64 -13.81
C ILE A 189 -16.78 5.33 -12.41
N PHE A 190 -17.65 5.33 -11.40
CA PHE A 190 -17.27 4.95 -10.04
C PHE A 190 -16.79 3.50 -9.97
N VAL A 191 -17.51 2.55 -10.57
CA VAL A 191 -17.09 1.14 -10.64
C VAL A 191 -15.78 1.00 -11.40
N ALA A 192 -15.63 1.71 -12.53
CA ALA A 192 -14.40 1.72 -13.32
C ALA A 192 -13.20 2.22 -12.49
N SER A 193 -13.37 3.35 -11.79
CA SER A 193 -12.34 3.94 -10.94
C SER A 193 -11.98 3.02 -9.77
N THR A 194 -12.98 2.44 -9.10
CA THR A 194 -12.76 1.54 -7.97
C THR A 194 -12.02 0.28 -8.37
N LEU A 195 -12.39 -0.36 -9.49
CA LEU A 195 -11.73 -1.56 -9.99
C LEU A 195 -10.35 -1.25 -10.56
N GLY A 196 -10.19 -0.17 -11.32
CA GLY A 196 -8.89 0.28 -11.82
C GLY A 196 -7.92 0.52 -10.68
N TYR A 197 -8.32 1.33 -9.70
CA TYR A 197 -7.55 1.60 -8.49
C TYR A 197 -7.19 0.31 -7.74
N PHE A 198 -8.16 -0.58 -7.49
CA PHE A 198 -7.92 -1.85 -6.80
C PHE A 198 -6.81 -2.66 -7.47
N PHE A 199 -6.96 -2.95 -8.75
CA PHE A 199 -5.97 -3.75 -9.47
C PHE A 199 -4.64 -3.02 -9.64
N GLY A 200 -4.66 -1.71 -9.87
CA GLY A 200 -3.47 -0.90 -10.06
C GLY A 200 -2.62 -0.80 -8.81
N GLU A 201 -3.18 -0.34 -7.69
CA GLU A 201 -2.45 -0.13 -6.44
C GLU A 201 -1.94 -1.44 -5.83
N PHE A 202 -2.77 -2.51 -5.82
CA PHE A 202 -2.28 -3.81 -5.33
C PHE A 202 -1.14 -4.36 -6.19
N THR A 203 -1.22 -4.23 -7.51
CA THR A 203 -0.14 -4.65 -8.40
C THR A 203 1.13 -3.84 -8.13
N ASN A 204 1.00 -2.52 -7.99
CA ASN A 204 2.11 -1.63 -7.67
C ASN A 204 2.79 -2.05 -6.36
N SER A 205 2.06 -2.12 -5.26
CA SER A 205 2.58 -2.49 -3.94
C SER A 205 3.25 -3.86 -3.93
N ILE A 206 2.64 -4.88 -4.56
CA ILE A 206 3.21 -6.23 -4.65
C ILE A 206 4.54 -6.23 -5.41
N ILE A 207 4.59 -5.54 -6.55
CA ILE A 207 5.80 -5.48 -7.37
C ILE A 207 6.90 -4.71 -6.63
N LEU A 208 6.58 -3.57 -6.03
CA LEU A 208 7.53 -2.76 -5.26
C LEU A 208 8.15 -3.55 -4.11
N ALA A 209 7.33 -4.25 -3.32
CA ALA A 209 7.78 -5.07 -2.21
C ALA A 209 8.68 -6.23 -2.68
N LYS A 210 8.30 -6.94 -3.74
CA LYS A 210 9.12 -8.02 -4.31
C LYS A 210 10.43 -7.50 -4.89
N LEU A 211 10.41 -6.39 -5.63
CA LEU A 211 11.61 -5.77 -6.16
C LEU A 211 12.54 -5.26 -5.05
N LYS A 212 12.00 -4.83 -3.90
CA LYS A 212 12.81 -4.43 -2.75
C LYS A 212 13.65 -5.60 -2.24
N ILE A 213 13.06 -6.79 -2.15
CA ILE A 213 13.78 -8.02 -1.77
C ILE A 213 14.86 -8.33 -2.79
N LEU A 214 14.51 -8.39 -4.09
CA LEU A 214 15.43 -8.74 -5.18
C LEU A 214 16.63 -7.78 -5.29
N THR A 215 16.41 -6.49 -5.06
CA THR A 215 17.46 -5.47 -5.11
C THR A 215 18.19 -5.26 -3.79
N SER A 216 17.84 -6.03 -2.74
CA SER A 216 18.35 -5.83 -1.38
C SER A 216 18.19 -4.39 -0.90
N GLY A 217 17.05 -3.77 -1.23
CA GLY A 217 16.71 -2.38 -0.89
C GLY A 217 17.43 -1.30 -1.67
N LYS A 218 18.26 -1.66 -2.69
CA LYS A 218 18.94 -0.70 -3.55
C LYS A 218 18.03 -0.17 -4.67
N HIS A 219 18.42 0.93 -5.30
CA HIS A 219 17.78 1.48 -6.50
C HIS A 219 16.25 1.70 -6.37
N LEU A 220 15.82 2.41 -5.32
CA LEU A 220 14.39 2.73 -5.10
C LEU A 220 13.74 3.34 -6.34
N TRP A 221 14.42 4.25 -7.06
CA TRP A 221 13.90 4.87 -8.29
C TRP A 221 13.50 3.85 -9.35
N LEU A 222 14.32 2.81 -9.57
CA LEU A 222 14.03 1.77 -10.56
C LEU A 222 12.81 0.94 -10.12
N ARG A 223 12.73 0.63 -8.83
CA ARG A 223 11.63 -0.15 -8.26
C ARG A 223 10.30 0.62 -8.32
N ALA A 224 10.30 1.89 -7.91
CA ALA A 224 9.14 2.76 -7.95
C ALA A 224 8.64 2.94 -9.40
N ILE A 225 9.51 3.35 -10.33
CA ILE A 225 9.10 3.50 -11.73
C ILE A 225 8.57 2.19 -12.31
N THR A 226 9.23 1.05 -12.05
CA THR A 226 8.80 -0.24 -12.63
C THR A 226 7.47 -0.69 -12.05
N SER A 227 7.29 -0.62 -10.72
CA SER A 227 6.04 -1.02 -10.07
C SER A 227 4.89 -0.13 -10.50
N THR A 228 5.09 1.20 -10.51
CA THR A 228 4.08 2.16 -10.95
C THR A 228 3.75 2.02 -12.43
N ALA A 229 4.74 1.82 -13.30
CA ALA A 229 4.47 1.62 -14.72
C ALA A 229 3.55 0.43 -14.98
N ILE A 230 3.74 -0.67 -14.27
CA ILE A 230 2.88 -1.87 -14.39
C ILE A 230 1.52 -1.61 -13.73
N GLY A 231 1.49 -1.07 -12.51
CA GLY A 231 0.26 -0.78 -11.76
C GLY A 231 -0.64 0.22 -12.51
N VAL A 232 -0.07 1.34 -12.94
CA VAL A 232 -0.78 2.36 -13.75
C VAL A 232 -1.25 1.81 -15.09
N GLY A 233 -0.47 0.92 -15.71
CA GLY A 233 -0.88 0.25 -16.95
C GLY A 233 -2.18 -0.53 -16.75
N ILE A 234 -2.22 -1.37 -15.71
CA ILE A 234 -3.41 -2.17 -15.36
C ILE A 234 -4.58 -1.26 -14.97
N ASP A 235 -4.36 -0.29 -14.06
CA ASP A 235 -5.36 0.68 -13.66
C ASP A 235 -5.99 1.38 -14.86
N THR A 236 -5.16 1.93 -15.74
CA THR A 236 -5.64 2.70 -16.89
C THR A 236 -6.41 1.84 -17.89
N ILE A 237 -5.93 0.62 -18.17
CA ILE A 237 -6.62 -0.32 -19.05
C ILE A 237 -7.99 -0.69 -18.47
N VAL A 238 -8.04 -1.09 -17.20
CA VAL A 238 -9.29 -1.48 -16.53
C VAL A 238 -10.26 -0.30 -16.49
N PHE A 239 -9.79 0.86 -16.03
CA PHE A 239 -10.61 2.06 -15.93
C PHE A 239 -11.22 2.47 -17.27
N ILE A 240 -10.40 2.63 -18.31
CA ILE A 240 -10.86 3.13 -19.62
C ILE A 240 -11.81 2.15 -20.29
N HIS A 241 -11.55 0.86 -20.21
CA HIS A 241 -12.45 -0.13 -20.79
C HIS A 241 -13.80 -0.14 -20.07
N ILE A 242 -13.84 -0.16 -18.74
CA ILE A 242 -15.12 -0.16 -18.04
C ILE A 242 -15.86 1.17 -18.24
N ALA A 243 -15.15 2.30 -18.19
CA ALA A 243 -15.77 3.61 -18.31
C ALA A 243 -16.31 3.91 -19.72
N PHE A 244 -15.57 3.54 -20.76
CA PHE A 244 -15.80 4.07 -22.11
C PHE A 244 -16.06 3.02 -23.19
N LEU A 245 -15.93 1.70 -22.92
CA LEU A 245 -16.26 0.67 -23.90
C LEU A 245 -17.73 0.81 -24.34
N LEU A 246 -17.96 0.79 -25.65
CA LEU A 246 -19.26 1.04 -26.30
C LEU A 246 -19.79 2.50 -26.19
N VAL A 247 -19.02 3.41 -25.63
CA VAL A 247 -19.36 4.84 -25.55
C VAL A 247 -18.59 5.64 -26.61
N ILE A 248 -17.32 5.27 -26.82
CA ILE A 248 -16.45 5.90 -27.83
C ILE A 248 -15.86 4.82 -28.75
N PRO A 249 -15.43 5.19 -29.97
CA PRO A 249 -14.79 4.25 -30.90
C PRO A 249 -13.56 3.59 -30.26
N TYR A 250 -13.39 2.29 -30.52
CA TYR A 250 -12.31 1.49 -29.92
C TYR A 250 -10.90 2.01 -30.26
N THR A 251 -10.75 2.62 -31.43
CA THR A 251 -9.51 3.28 -31.85
C THR A 251 -9.12 4.45 -30.96
N GLU A 252 -10.11 5.22 -30.45
CA GLU A 252 -9.89 6.33 -29.54
C GLU A 252 -9.55 5.86 -28.11
N ILE A 253 -10.09 4.71 -27.70
CA ILE A 253 -9.79 4.09 -26.39
C ILE A 253 -8.28 3.93 -26.21
N TRP A 254 -7.57 3.38 -27.21
CA TRP A 254 -6.13 3.16 -27.10
C TRP A 254 -5.30 4.46 -27.08
N LYS A 255 -5.75 5.49 -27.76
CA LYS A 255 -5.10 6.81 -27.70
C LYS A 255 -5.21 7.42 -26.29
N ILE A 256 -6.40 7.30 -25.69
CA ILE A 256 -6.62 7.79 -24.31
C ILE A 256 -5.79 6.99 -23.32
N ILE A 257 -5.77 5.66 -23.42
CA ILE A 257 -4.96 4.79 -22.57
C ILE A 257 -3.50 5.20 -22.65
N LEU A 258 -2.94 5.32 -23.85
CA LEU A 258 -1.53 5.68 -24.03
C LEU A 258 -1.21 7.06 -23.45
N THR A 259 -2.06 8.05 -23.71
CA THR A 259 -1.86 9.41 -23.20
C THR A 259 -1.91 9.44 -21.68
N MET A 260 -2.93 8.85 -21.06
CA MET A 260 -3.06 8.81 -19.60
C MET A 260 -1.93 8.02 -18.94
N TYR A 261 -1.53 6.90 -19.55
CA TYR A 261 -0.41 6.10 -19.08
C TYR A 261 0.89 6.90 -19.06
N LEU A 262 1.24 7.55 -20.17
CA LEU A 262 2.47 8.34 -20.27
C LEU A 262 2.48 9.51 -19.27
N VAL A 263 1.36 10.21 -19.11
CA VAL A 263 1.25 11.32 -18.13
C VAL A 263 1.45 10.81 -16.71
N LYS A 264 0.78 9.72 -16.31
CA LYS A 264 0.89 9.16 -14.96
C LYS A 264 2.31 8.68 -14.65
N VAL A 265 2.95 7.93 -15.58
CA VAL A 265 4.33 7.44 -15.40
C VAL A 265 5.34 8.58 -15.38
N SER A 266 5.15 9.60 -16.21
CA SER A 266 6.01 10.79 -16.20
C SER A 266 5.89 11.56 -14.89
N TYR A 267 4.68 11.65 -14.33
CA TYR A 267 4.46 12.27 -13.03
C TYR A 267 5.22 11.53 -11.93
N GLU A 268 5.15 10.19 -11.90
CA GLU A 268 5.91 9.37 -10.95
C GLU A 268 7.42 9.61 -11.07
N ALA A 269 7.94 9.59 -12.29
CA ALA A 269 9.36 9.87 -12.54
C ALA A 269 9.78 11.25 -12.00
N CYS A 270 8.95 12.27 -12.15
CA CYS A 270 9.17 13.60 -11.59
C CYS A 270 9.06 13.63 -10.06
N ALA A 271 8.24 12.76 -9.45
CA ALA A 271 8.04 12.68 -8.02
C ALA A 271 9.16 11.92 -7.28
N ILE A 272 9.99 11.15 -7.98
CA ILE A 272 11.07 10.32 -7.38
C ILE A 272 11.94 11.06 -6.35
N PRO A 273 12.44 12.28 -6.60
CA PRO A 273 13.25 13.00 -5.60
C PRO A 273 12.48 13.24 -4.28
N LEU A 274 11.18 13.52 -4.39
CA LEU A 274 10.30 13.70 -3.23
C LEU A 274 10.09 12.38 -2.49
N THR A 275 9.81 11.30 -3.23
CA THR A 275 9.67 9.93 -2.70
C THR A 275 10.92 9.53 -1.91
N TYR A 276 12.12 9.74 -2.45
CA TYR A 276 13.38 9.47 -1.74
C TYR A 276 13.51 10.27 -0.45
N LYS A 277 13.23 11.57 -0.50
CA LYS A 277 13.36 12.46 0.66
C LYS A 277 12.43 12.02 1.79
N ILE A 278 11.16 11.76 1.48
CA ILE A 278 10.15 11.36 2.46
C ILE A 278 10.47 9.96 2.99
N THR A 279 10.76 8.99 2.14
CA THR A 279 11.11 7.61 2.51
C THR A 279 12.30 7.58 3.46
N ASN A 280 13.40 8.26 3.11
CA ASN A 280 14.59 8.30 3.95
C ASN A 280 14.34 9.00 5.28
N TYR A 281 13.52 10.06 5.29
CA TYR A 281 13.12 10.73 6.52
C TYR A 281 12.30 9.81 7.42
N LEU A 282 11.31 9.11 6.88
CA LEU A 282 10.45 8.21 7.65
C LEU A 282 11.20 6.99 8.17
N LYS A 283 12.08 6.38 7.36
CA LYS A 283 12.94 5.27 7.80
C LYS A 283 13.80 5.66 9.00
N LYS A 284 14.34 6.87 9.01
CA LYS A 284 15.12 7.38 10.14
C LYS A 284 14.26 7.74 11.35
N LYS A 285 13.15 8.47 11.12
CA LYS A 285 12.27 8.95 12.19
C LYS A 285 11.62 7.82 12.95
N ASP A 286 11.09 6.82 12.25
CA ASP A 286 10.33 5.72 12.83
C ASP A 286 11.22 4.51 13.16
N ASN A 287 12.49 4.54 12.72
CA ASN A 287 13.44 3.44 12.84
C ASN A 287 12.88 2.13 12.25
N VAL A 288 12.29 2.21 11.04
CA VAL A 288 11.65 1.10 10.35
C VAL A 288 12.13 1.06 8.89
N ASP A 289 12.54 -0.11 8.43
CA ASP A 289 12.80 -0.44 7.03
C ASP A 289 12.39 -1.90 6.81
N HIS A 290 11.09 -2.10 6.55
CA HIS A 290 10.50 -3.43 6.50
C HIS A 290 10.79 -4.12 5.15
N TYR A 291 11.10 -5.42 5.20
CA TYR A 291 11.27 -6.31 4.04
C TYR A 291 10.25 -7.45 4.11
N ASP A 292 9.53 -7.66 3.02
CA ASP A 292 8.40 -8.58 2.91
C ASP A 292 8.81 -10.02 2.54
N PHE A 293 9.80 -10.62 3.25
CA PHE A 293 10.32 -11.95 2.90
C PHE A 293 9.31 -13.09 3.05
N GLN A 294 8.40 -12.99 4.03
CA GLN A 294 7.37 -14.01 4.31
C GLN A 294 5.97 -13.42 4.32
N THR A 295 5.80 -12.28 3.72
CA THR A 295 4.52 -11.59 3.66
C THR A 295 3.54 -12.32 2.74
N ASN A 296 2.31 -12.49 3.19
CA ASN A 296 1.22 -12.98 2.37
C ASN A 296 0.74 -11.88 1.41
N PHE A 297 1.08 -12.03 0.13
CA PHE A 297 0.70 -11.09 -0.92
C PHE A 297 -0.75 -11.20 -1.40
N ASN A 298 -1.60 -11.99 -0.74
CA ASN A 298 -3.03 -12.03 -1.04
C ASN A 298 -3.67 -10.68 -0.66
N PRO A 299 -4.27 -9.94 -1.62
CA PRO A 299 -4.94 -8.66 -1.35
C PRO A 299 -6.08 -8.77 -0.33
N PHE A 300 -6.71 -9.93 -0.23
CA PHE A 300 -7.86 -10.17 0.65
C PHE A 300 -7.48 -10.66 2.05
N SER A 301 -6.21 -10.91 2.32
CA SER A 301 -5.77 -11.27 3.67
C SER A 301 -5.77 -10.05 4.58
N LEU A 302 -6.53 -10.09 5.67
CA LEU A 302 -6.54 -9.03 6.68
C LEU A 302 -5.54 -9.30 7.81
N ALA A 303 -4.82 -10.43 7.77
CA ALA A 303 -3.82 -10.79 8.77
C ALA A 303 -2.68 -9.74 8.82
N MET A 304 -2.14 -9.54 10.00
CA MET A 304 -0.87 -8.83 10.19
C MET A 304 0.25 -9.84 9.98
N ASP A 305 1.04 -9.63 8.92
CA ASP A 305 2.26 -10.39 8.69
C ASP A 305 3.43 -9.79 9.47
#